data_ed1b47f9a1bd75091ac748c7b2ee0fad
#
_entry.id   ed1b47f9a1bd75091ac748c7b2ee0fad
#
_cell.length_a   1.000
_cell.length_b   1.000
_cell.length_c   1.000
_cell.angle_alpha   90.00
_cell.angle_beta   90.00
_cell.angle_gamma   90.00
#
_symmetry.space_group_name_H-M   'P 1'
#
loop_
_entity.id
_entity.type
_entity.pdbx_description
1 polymer ?
#
loop_
_entity_poly.entity_id
_entity_poly.type
_entity_poly.pdbx_seq_one_letter_code
_entity_poly.pdbx_strand_id
1 'polypeptide(L)'
;MLAIVLAAGSVYAIATFQTVVTLNVVEPISVSPQTLTLNNAYAGSSQPYQVSICNKANFAIPVTFDSSVTAVPQGGNSNDIQLKATQSDGTTALPSPITVPPVSDTASNGCFQVLVTIAIQSSAISGAYVITNTVTKAA
;
A
#
# COMPACT_ATOMS: atom_id res chain seq x y z
N MET A 1 12.78 15.09 -9.90
CA MET A 1 13.29 15.21 -9.26
C MET A 1 14.33 15.23 -9.00
N LEU A 2 14.79 15.36 -8.71
CA LEU A 2 15.75 15.46 -8.39
C LEU A 2 16.52 15.02 -7.66
N ALA A 3 17.14 14.94 -7.73
CA ALA A 3 17.78 14.59 -6.96
C ALA A 3 18.86 15.00 -6.63
N ILE A 4 19.55 15.18 -6.29
CA ILE A 4 20.39 15.26 -6.01
C ILE A 4 21.22 15.53 -5.49
N VAL A 5 21.92 15.76 -5.17
CA VAL A 5 22.58 16.01 -4.76
C VAL A 5 23.54 15.95 -4.55
N LEU A 6 24.32 16.16 -4.52
CA LEU A 6 25.17 15.96 -4.25
C LEU A 6 26.01 16.09 -3.65
N ALA A 7 26.16 16.37 -3.91
CA ALA A 7 27.06 16.92 -3.12
C ALA A 7 28.01 16.10 -2.44
N ALA A 8 29.08 16.45 -2.41
CA ALA A 8 30.01 15.77 -1.60
C ALA A 8 29.77 14.29 -1.57
N GLY A 9 29.40 13.79 -2.64
CA GLY A 9 29.11 12.41 -2.72
C GLY A 9 27.84 12.00 -1.98
N SER A 10 27.22 12.94 -1.32
CA SER A 10 25.94 12.71 -0.70
C SER A 10 24.88 12.86 -1.72
N VAL A 11 24.62 11.83 -2.40
CA VAL A 11 23.56 11.82 -3.38
C VAL A 11 22.38 11.16 -2.77
N TYR A 12 21.27 11.86 -2.76
CA TYR A 12 20.02 11.31 -2.28
C TYR A 12 19.21 10.85 -3.47
N ALA A 13 18.90 9.58 -3.49
CA ALA A 13 17.94 9.08 -4.43
C ALA A 13 16.56 9.36 -3.85
N ILE A 14 15.88 10.33 -4.41
CA ILE A 14 14.54 10.67 -4.00
C ILE A 14 13.58 9.99 -4.95
N ALA A 15 12.71 9.18 -4.40
CA ALA A 15 11.71 8.47 -5.18
C ALA A 15 10.32 9.00 -4.83
N THR A 16 9.46 9.02 -5.83
CA THR A 16 8.05 9.31 -5.66
C THR A 16 7.29 8.00 -5.82
N PHE A 17 6.41 7.72 -4.88
CA PHE A 17 5.61 6.50 -4.92
C PHE A 17 4.16 6.86 -5.13
N GLN A 18 3.55 6.22 -6.10
CA GLN A 18 2.12 6.31 -6.32
C GLN A 18 1.51 4.96 -5.99
N THR A 19 0.57 4.95 -5.06
CA THR A 19 -0.15 3.73 -4.74
C THR A 19 -1.53 3.80 -5.37
N VAL A 20 -1.94 2.71 -5.97
CA VAL A 20 -3.25 2.59 -6.60
C VAL A 20 -3.94 1.40 -5.97
N VAL A 21 -5.19 1.59 -5.56
CA VAL A 21 -5.98 0.49 -5.04
C VAL A 21 -7.02 0.11 -6.10
N THR A 22 -6.92 -1.12 -6.56
CA THR A 22 -7.84 -1.68 -7.53
C THR A 22 -8.88 -2.50 -6.79
N LEU A 23 -10.15 -2.18 -7.04
CA LEU A 23 -11.27 -2.86 -6.40
C LEU A 23 -11.87 -3.84 -7.40
N ASN A 24 -11.73 -5.13 -7.09
CA ASN A 24 -12.27 -6.21 -7.92
C ASN A 24 -13.45 -6.88 -7.23
N VAL A 25 -14.21 -6.10 -6.48
CA VAL A 25 -15.43 -6.59 -5.84
C VAL A 25 -16.56 -5.66 -6.20
N VAL A 26 -17.76 -6.21 -6.15
CA VAL A 26 -18.96 -5.43 -6.37
C VAL A 26 -19.34 -4.77 -5.05
N GLU A 27 -20.04 -3.63 -5.13
CA GLU A 27 -20.67 -3.08 -3.95
C GLU A 27 -21.19 -4.21 -3.06
N PRO A 28 -21.06 -4.10 -1.74
CA PRO A 28 -20.91 -2.84 -1.00
C PRO A 28 -19.51 -2.56 -0.43
N ILE A 29 -18.48 -3.13 -0.97
CA ILE A 29 -17.12 -2.88 -0.48
C ILE A 29 -16.56 -1.62 -1.15
N SER A 30 -15.91 -0.79 -0.35
CA SER A 30 -15.17 0.36 -0.84
C SER A 30 -13.79 0.41 -0.20
N VAL A 31 -12.86 1.08 -0.84
CA VAL A 31 -11.49 1.23 -0.33
C VAL A 31 -11.08 2.69 -0.36
N SER A 32 -10.24 3.07 0.58
CA SER A 32 -9.75 4.43 0.70
C SER A 32 -8.34 4.42 1.31
N PRO A 33 -7.39 5.20 0.79
CA PRO A 33 -7.50 6.01 -0.44
C PRO A 33 -7.38 5.12 -1.67
N GLN A 34 -7.97 5.55 -2.78
CA GLN A 34 -7.82 4.84 -4.04
C GLN A 34 -6.50 5.17 -4.72
N THR A 35 -5.99 6.35 -4.50
CA THR A 35 -4.66 6.74 -4.94
C THR A 35 -4.00 7.55 -3.84
N LEU A 36 -2.69 7.39 -3.72
CA LEU A 36 -1.90 8.12 -2.74
C LEU A 36 -0.52 8.34 -3.34
N THR A 37 -0.01 9.55 -3.23
CA THR A 37 1.34 9.88 -3.66
C THR A 37 2.20 10.13 -2.44
N LEU A 38 3.29 9.38 -2.31
CA LEU A 38 4.26 9.56 -1.24
C LEU A 38 5.47 10.24 -1.83
N ASN A 39 5.76 11.42 -1.33
CA ASN A 39 6.90 12.22 -1.77
C ASN A 39 8.03 12.09 -0.75
N ASN A 40 9.23 12.44 -1.20
CA ASN A 40 10.42 12.47 -0.33
C ASN A 40 10.75 11.11 0.30
N ALA A 41 10.52 10.05 -0.46
CA ALA A 41 10.96 8.73 -0.04
C ALA A 41 12.42 8.54 -0.45
N TYR A 42 13.22 8.03 0.46
CA TYR A 42 14.66 7.92 0.26
C TYR A 42 15.09 6.46 0.22
N ALA A 43 16.09 6.17 -0.60
CA ALA A 43 16.68 4.84 -0.60
C ALA A 43 17.15 4.48 0.81
N GLY A 44 16.87 3.26 1.22
CA GLY A 44 17.23 2.78 2.55
C GLY A 44 16.22 3.13 3.64
N SER A 45 15.11 3.78 3.30
CA SER A 45 14.09 4.16 4.27
C SER A 45 12.87 3.26 4.17
N SER A 46 11.96 3.43 5.12
CA SER A 46 10.66 2.76 5.12
C SER A 46 9.55 3.79 5.22
N GLN A 47 8.46 3.52 4.50
CA GLN A 47 7.30 4.40 4.49
C GLN A 47 6.05 3.55 4.70
N PRO A 48 5.25 3.83 5.71
CA PRO A 48 3.96 3.15 5.88
C PRO A 48 2.84 3.93 5.22
N TYR A 49 1.80 3.23 4.79
CA TYR A 49 0.54 3.87 4.45
C TYR A 49 -0.59 2.92 4.79
N GLN A 50 -1.77 3.47 4.97
CA GLN A 50 -2.92 2.74 5.44
C GLN A 50 -4.00 2.68 4.37
N VAL A 51 -4.61 1.51 4.23
CA VAL A 51 -5.74 1.30 3.32
C VAL A 51 -6.93 0.87 4.17
N SER A 52 -8.02 1.59 4.05
CA SER A 52 -9.28 1.26 4.71
C SER A 52 -10.17 0.50 3.75
N ILE A 53 -10.59 -0.69 4.16
CA ILE A 53 -11.55 -1.49 3.40
C ILE A 53 -12.85 -1.45 4.17
N CYS A 54 -13.88 -0.87 3.58
CA CYS A 54 -15.15 -0.64 4.26
C CYS A 54 -16.30 -1.36 3.59
N ASN A 55 -17.24 -1.80 4.42
CA ASN A 55 -18.37 -2.59 4.01
C ASN A 55 -19.65 -1.82 4.37
N LYS A 56 -20.53 -1.64 3.41
CA LYS A 56 -21.80 -0.94 3.62
C LYS A 56 -22.97 -1.88 3.85
N ALA A 57 -22.71 -3.17 3.86
CA ALA A 57 -23.75 -4.17 4.10
C ALA A 57 -23.89 -4.48 5.60
N ASN A 58 -24.98 -5.13 5.95
CA ASN A 58 -25.26 -5.54 7.33
C ASN A 58 -24.73 -6.94 7.63
N PHE A 59 -23.85 -7.46 6.80
CA PHE A 59 -23.23 -8.76 7.03
C PHE A 59 -21.74 -8.66 6.68
N ALA A 60 -20.93 -9.49 7.29
CA ALA A 60 -19.50 -9.50 7.07
C ALA A 60 -19.18 -10.02 5.67
N ILE A 61 -18.14 -9.44 5.05
CA ILE A 61 -17.75 -9.85 3.70
C ILE A 61 -16.28 -10.24 3.73
N PRO A 62 -15.93 -11.44 3.27
CA PRO A 62 -14.54 -11.86 3.19
C PRO A 62 -13.90 -11.31 1.92
N VAL A 63 -12.68 -10.78 2.06
CA VAL A 63 -11.91 -10.26 0.95
C VAL A 63 -10.45 -10.70 1.08
N THR A 64 -9.72 -10.62 -0.03
CA THR A 64 -8.27 -10.80 -0.03
C THR A 64 -7.62 -9.49 -0.43
N PHE A 65 -6.42 -9.25 0.08
CA PHE A 65 -5.66 -8.05 -0.18
C PHE A 65 -4.27 -8.44 -0.69
N ASP A 66 -3.89 -7.88 -1.84
CA ASP A 66 -2.57 -8.06 -2.41
C ASP A 66 -1.96 -6.73 -2.76
N SER A 67 -0.65 -6.67 -2.64
CA SER A 67 0.11 -5.46 -2.93
C SER A 67 1.31 -5.84 -3.77
N SER A 68 1.55 -5.13 -4.86
CA SER A 68 2.67 -5.41 -5.74
C SER A 68 3.18 -4.14 -6.40
N VAL A 69 4.46 -4.16 -6.78
CA VAL A 69 5.07 -3.09 -7.56
C VAL A 69 4.76 -3.35 -9.02
N THR A 70 4.02 -2.45 -9.65
CA THR A 70 3.55 -2.64 -11.02
C THR A 70 4.27 -1.77 -12.03
N ALA A 71 4.99 -0.74 -11.57
CA ALA A 71 5.82 0.06 -12.46
C ALA A 71 7.01 0.60 -11.69
N VAL A 72 8.14 0.67 -12.37
CA VAL A 72 9.38 1.20 -11.81
C VAL A 72 9.96 2.23 -12.79
N PRO A 73 10.83 3.13 -12.32
CA PRO A 73 11.48 4.04 -13.24
C PRO A 73 12.43 3.27 -14.14
N GLN A 74 12.79 3.88 -15.26
CA GLN A 74 13.73 3.26 -16.19
C GLN A 74 15.05 2.96 -15.49
N GLY A 75 15.52 1.72 -15.60
CA GLY A 75 16.69 1.26 -14.89
C GLY A 75 16.42 0.78 -13.48
N GLY A 76 15.18 0.92 -13.01
CA GLY A 76 14.81 0.44 -11.70
C GLY A 76 14.45 -1.03 -11.67
N ASN A 77 14.30 -1.56 -10.48
CA ASN A 77 13.98 -2.96 -10.29
C ASN A 77 12.86 -3.07 -9.26
N SER A 78 11.89 -3.91 -9.52
CA SER A 78 10.78 -4.11 -8.57
C SER A 78 11.27 -4.68 -7.24
N ASN A 79 12.39 -5.40 -7.24
CA ASN A 79 12.97 -5.94 -6.00
C ASN A 79 13.59 -4.86 -5.11
N ASP A 80 13.76 -3.65 -5.63
CA ASP A 80 14.24 -2.53 -4.82
C ASP A 80 13.18 -2.07 -3.83
N ILE A 81 11.95 -2.51 -4.01
CA ILE A 81 10.84 -2.15 -3.14
C ILE A 81 10.29 -3.43 -2.53
N GLN A 82 10.34 -3.50 -1.21
CA GLN A 82 9.76 -4.61 -0.47
C GLN A 82 8.47 -4.15 0.17
N LEU A 83 7.42 -4.92 0.00
CA LEU A 83 6.10 -4.58 0.52
C LEU A 83 5.70 -5.56 1.59
N LYS A 84 5.15 -5.06 2.68
CA LYS A 84 4.63 -5.89 3.76
C LYS A 84 3.27 -5.35 4.16
N ALA A 85 2.25 -6.17 4.02
CA ALA A 85 0.90 -5.82 4.44
C ALA A 85 0.59 -6.52 5.75
N THR A 86 0.12 -5.75 6.72
CA THR A 86 -0.18 -6.24 8.06
C THR A 86 -1.47 -5.61 8.54
N GLN A 87 -1.93 -6.03 9.71
CA GLN A 87 -2.97 -5.30 10.41
C GLN A 87 -2.41 -3.96 10.89
N SER A 88 -3.27 -3.11 11.39
CA SER A 88 -2.90 -1.72 11.71
C SER A 88 -1.81 -1.60 12.78
N ASP A 89 -1.51 -2.66 13.51
CA ASP A 89 -0.44 -2.66 14.50
C ASP A 89 0.96 -2.76 13.86
N GLY A 90 1.03 -3.05 12.56
CA GLY A 90 2.30 -3.14 11.85
C GLY A 90 3.02 -4.47 12.00
N THR A 91 2.53 -5.38 12.80
CA THR A 91 3.21 -6.65 13.11
C THR A 91 2.35 -7.88 12.87
N THR A 92 1.05 -7.78 13.12
CA THR A 92 0.16 -8.94 13.00
C THR A 92 -0.16 -9.20 11.53
N ALA A 93 0.02 -10.43 11.09
CA ALA A 93 -0.28 -10.81 9.72
C ALA A 93 -1.77 -10.60 9.42
N LEU A 94 -2.07 -10.31 8.16
CA LEU A 94 -3.45 -10.21 7.73
C LEU A 94 -4.12 -11.59 7.80
N PRO A 95 -5.38 -11.64 8.23
CA PRO A 95 -6.11 -12.90 8.11
C PRO A 95 -6.32 -13.27 6.64
N SER A 96 -6.48 -14.53 6.37
CA SER A 96 -6.72 -15.02 5.01
C SER A 96 -7.93 -15.93 5.02
N PRO A 97 -9.08 -15.45 4.59
CA PRO A 97 -9.37 -14.10 4.07
C PRO A 97 -9.55 -13.07 5.18
N ILE A 98 -9.50 -11.80 4.80
CA ILE A 98 -9.86 -10.70 5.70
C ILE A 98 -11.38 -10.66 5.79
N THR A 99 -11.90 -10.64 7.00
CA THR A 99 -13.34 -10.46 7.20
C THR A 99 -13.61 -8.99 7.46
N VAL A 100 -14.25 -8.33 6.51
CA VAL A 100 -14.63 -6.93 6.68
C VAL A 100 -15.95 -6.89 7.44
N PRO A 101 -15.98 -6.28 8.63
CA PRO A 101 -17.17 -6.32 9.47
C PRO A 101 -18.34 -5.58 8.82
N PRO A 102 -19.56 -5.85 9.27
CA PRO A 102 -20.73 -5.16 8.73
C PRO A 102 -20.74 -3.69 9.17
N VAL A 103 -21.48 -2.88 8.43
CA VAL A 103 -21.60 -1.45 8.74
C VAL A 103 -22.21 -1.20 10.12
N SER A 104 -22.98 -2.14 10.62
CA SER A 104 -23.59 -2.05 11.94
C SER A 104 -22.58 -2.24 13.08
N ASP A 105 -21.35 -2.65 12.77
CA ASP A 105 -20.31 -2.78 13.79
C ASP A 105 -19.84 -1.38 14.18
N THR A 106 -20.25 -0.92 15.34
CA THR A 106 -19.95 0.44 15.80
C THR A 106 -18.48 0.63 16.18
N ALA A 107 -17.77 -0.45 16.50
CA ALA A 107 -16.37 -0.35 16.89
C ALA A 107 -15.47 -0.04 15.69
N SER A 108 -15.81 -0.55 14.52
CA SER A 108 -15.00 -0.39 13.31
C SER A 108 -15.68 0.43 12.24
N ASN A 109 -16.94 0.79 12.42
CA ASN A 109 -17.76 1.45 11.39
C ASN A 109 -17.80 0.66 10.08
N GLY A 110 -17.70 -0.65 10.20
CA GLY A 110 -17.73 -1.52 9.04
C GLY A 110 -16.43 -1.53 8.22
N CYS A 111 -15.32 -1.12 8.82
CA CYS A 111 -14.05 -1.01 8.10
C CYS A 111 -12.98 -1.92 8.71
N PHE A 112 -12.08 -2.38 7.85
CA PHE A 112 -10.88 -3.09 8.25
C PHE A 112 -9.69 -2.31 7.74
N GLN A 113 -8.69 -2.11 8.60
CA GLN A 113 -7.51 -1.32 8.28
C GLN A 113 -6.34 -2.23 7.92
N VAL A 114 -5.73 -1.96 6.77
CA VAL A 114 -4.52 -2.65 6.33
C VAL A 114 -3.38 -1.65 6.35
N LEU A 115 -2.29 -2.00 6.99
CA LEU A 115 -1.08 -1.19 6.97
C LEU A 115 -0.11 -1.81 5.97
N VAL A 116 0.31 -1.03 4.98
CA VAL A 116 1.33 -1.47 4.02
C VAL A 116 2.60 -0.69 4.32
N THR A 117 3.67 -1.42 4.55
CA THR A 117 4.98 -0.82 4.77
C THR A 117 5.81 -1.02 3.51
N ILE A 118 6.31 0.07 2.98
CA ILE A 118 7.19 0.08 1.83
C ILE A 118 8.62 0.20 2.34
N ALA A 119 9.42 -0.83 2.15
CA ALA A 119 10.84 -0.79 2.48
C ALA A 119 11.62 -0.53 1.19
N ILE A 120 12.33 0.58 1.14
CA ILE A 120 13.05 1.01 -0.04
C ILE A 120 14.51 0.60 0.14
N GLN A 121 14.97 -0.27 -0.76
CA GLN A 121 16.33 -0.78 -0.69
C GLN A 121 17.33 0.33 -1.01
N SER A 122 18.55 0.20 -0.51
CA SER A 122 19.59 1.19 -0.77
C SER A 122 19.97 1.26 -2.24
N SER A 123 19.68 0.21 -3.00
CA SER A 123 19.93 0.15 -4.44
C SER A 123 18.86 0.84 -5.27
N ALA A 124 17.77 1.29 -4.65
CA ALA A 124 16.68 1.92 -5.37
C ALA A 124 17.15 3.22 -6.04
N ILE A 125 16.71 3.44 -7.26
CA ILE A 125 17.07 4.63 -8.01
C ILE A 125 15.97 5.68 -7.92
N SER A 126 16.34 6.91 -8.25
CA SER A 126 15.38 8.01 -8.31
C SER A 126 14.33 7.74 -9.37
N GLY A 127 13.13 8.15 -9.10
CA GLY A 127 12.07 8.09 -10.07
C GLY A 127 10.75 7.72 -9.44
N ALA A 128 9.79 7.40 -10.28
CA ALA A 128 8.44 7.08 -9.87
C ALA A 128 8.24 5.56 -9.83
N TYR A 129 7.75 5.10 -8.71
CA TYR A 129 7.36 3.69 -8.53
C TYR A 129 5.86 3.66 -8.32
N VAL A 130 5.22 2.66 -8.89
CA VAL A 130 3.77 2.47 -8.73
C VAL A 130 3.53 1.16 -8.01
N ILE A 131 2.78 1.25 -6.92
CA ILE A 131 2.37 0.10 -6.14
C ILE A 131 0.86 -0.06 -6.32
N THR A 132 0.46 -1.24 -6.75
CA THR A 132 -0.95 -1.56 -6.94
C THR A 132 -1.40 -2.48 -5.81
N ASN A 133 -2.45 -2.05 -5.15
CA ASN A 133 -3.10 -2.83 -4.10
C ASN A 133 -4.43 -3.33 -4.66
N THR A 134 -4.67 -4.62 -4.57
CA THR A 134 -5.86 -5.23 -5.12
C THR A 134 -6.68 -5.84 -4.00
N VAL A 135 -7.95 -5.46 -3.93
CA VAL A 135 -8.92 -6.03 -3.00
C VAL A 135 -9.90 -6.85 -3.82
N THR A 136 -10.00 -8.13 -3.50
CA THR A 136 -10.84 -9.06 -4.24
C THR A 136 -11.75 -9.79 -3.27
N LYS A 137 -13.01 -9.97 -3.64
CA LYS A 137 -13.92 -10.74 -2.80
C LYS A 137 -13.44 -12.19 -2.75
N ALA A 138 -13.34 -12.73 -1.56
CA ALA A 138 -12.95 -14.12 -1.37
C ALA A 138 -14.12 -15.04 -1.74
N ALA A 139 -13.78 -16.20 -2.29
CA ALA A 139 -14.77 -17.16 -2.73
C ALA A 139 -15.48 -17.81 -1.54
#